data_a253460c1d7d1236186b92964ffea3c8
#
_entry.id   a253460c1d7d1236186b92964ffea3c8
#
_cell.length_a   1.000
_cell.length_b   1.000
_cell.length_c   1.000
_cell.angle_alpha   90.00
_cell.angle_beta   90.00
_cell.angle_gamma   90.00
#
_symmetry.space_group_name_H-M   'P 1'
#
loop_
_entity.id
_entity.type
_entity.pdbx_description
1 polymer ?
#
loop_
_entity_poly.entity_id
_entity_poly.type
_entity_poly.pdbx_seq_one_letter_code
_entity_poly.pdbx_strand_id
1 'polypeptide(L)'
;KIILVSSGAVGLGCHKMSFKLRPKEIISLQASAAIGQLHLMALYEKAMNKFGYKVAQILLTRSELGSRNSYKSASQTLKKLIEWDVIPIVNENDITSDEELKYGDNDTLSALVATAISADQLILLTDIDHLYSSDPKTNSKAKPIKDINNSKELNNLELANEQTSWGTGGIKTKLTAAKIATES
;
A
#
# COMPACT_ATOMS: atom_id res chain seq x y z
N LYS A 1 13.25 -1.80 13.38
CA LYS A 1 12.50 -0.54 13.12
C LYS A 1 11.51 -0.82 12.00
N ILE A 2 10.32 -0.23 12.03
CA ILE A 2 9.19 -0.57 11.17
C ILE A 2 8.61 0.72 10.58
N ILE A 3 8.19 0.64 9.30
CA ILE A 3 7.27 1.58 8.65
C ILE A 3 6.03 0.78 8.24
N LEU A 4 4.87 1.34 8.42
CA LEU A 4 3.62 0.77 7.93
C LEU A 4 3.14 1.55 6.71
N VAL A 5 2.77 0.86 5.66
CA VAL A 5 2.05 1.45 4.52
C VAL A 5 0.64 0.91 4.56
N SER A 6 -0.34 1.79 4.60
CA SER A 6 -1.73 1.43 4.89
C SER A 6 -2.66 1.93 3.80
N SER A 7 -3.75 1.21 3.62
CA SER A 7 -4.92 1.64 2.85
C SER A 7 -6.12 1.81 3.78
N GLY A 8 -7.27 2.18 3.20
CA GLY A 8 -8.55 2.15 3.92
C GLY A 8 -9.18 3.52 4.18
N ALA A 9 -8.51 4.63 3.83
CA ALA A 9 -9.05 5.97 4.05
C ALA A 9 -10.41 6.16 3.35
N VAL A 10 -10.51 5.86 2.05
CA VAL A 10 -11.78 5.95 1.30
C VAL A 10 -12.87 5.10 1.95
N GLY A 11 -12.55 3.83 2.30
CA GLY A 11 -13.53 2.91 2.92
C GLY A 11 -14.06 3.43 4.26
N LEU A 12 -13.16 3.89 5.13
CA LEU A 12 -13.54 4.48 6.41
C LEU A 12 -14.36 5.76 6.26
N GLY A 13 -14.03 6.60 5.28
CA GLY A 13 -14.80 7.79 4.97
C GLY A 13 -16.20 7.47 4.49
N CYS A 14 -16.34 6.54 3.55
CA CYS A 14 -17.66 6.06 3.09
C CYS A 14 -18.49 5.49 4.25
N HIS A 15 -17.87 4.71 5.13
CA HIS A 15 -18.54 4.19 6.31
C HIS A 15 -19.02 5.30 7.25
N LYS A 16 -18.18 6.31 7.52
CA LYS A 16 -18.52 7.46 8.35
C LYS A 16 -19.67 8.30 7.79
N MET A 17 -19.71 8.42 6.45
CA MET A 17 -20.80 9.11 5.75
C MET A 17 -22.03 8.24 5.54
N SER A 18 -22.03 7.00 6.04
CA SER A 18 -23.13 6.04 5.88
C SER A 18 -23.52 5.79 4.42
N PHE A 19 -22.55 5.85 3.50
CA PHE A 19 -22.82 5.57 2.10
C PHE A 19 -23.15 4.09 1.91
N LYS A 20 -24.29 3.80 1.27
CA LYS A 20 -24.70 2.42 0.95
C LYS A 20 -23.80 1.78 -0.10
N LEU A 21 -23.28 2.59 -1.02
CA LEU A 21 -22.38 2.17 -2.10
C LEU A 21 -21.18 3.11 -2.15
N ARG A 22 -20.03 2.57 -2.57
CA ARG A 22 -18.84 3.37 -2.81
C ARG A 22 -19.09 4.35 -3.95
N PRO A 23 -18.80 5.64 -3.78
CA PRO A 23 -18.89 6.63 -4.86
C PRO A 23 -18.03 6.23 -6.05
N LYS A 24 -18.47 6.62 -7.24
CA LYS A 24 -17.70 6.41 -8.50
C LYS A 24 -17.00 7.69 -8.94
N GLU A 25 -17.50 8.83 -8.52
CA GLU A 25 -16.95 10.13 -8.83
C GLU A 25 -15.67 10.38 -8.04
N ILE A 26 -14.64 10.85 -8.71
CA ILE A 26 -13.30 11.06 -8.14
C ILE A 26 -13.34 12.03 -6.97
N ILE A 27 -14.01 13.17 -7.13
CA ILE A 27 -14.12 14.19 -6.06
C ILE A 27 -14.79 13.61 -4.81
N SER A 28 -15.81 12.79 -4.99
CA SER A 28 -16.48 12.10 -3.87
C SER A 28 -15.58 11.06 -3.19
N LEU A 29 -14.71 10.39 -3.95
CA LEU A 29 -13.70 9.48 -3.40
C LEU A 29 -12.63 10.25 -2.62
N GLN A 30 -12.13 11.37 -3.17
CA GLN A 30 -11.16 12.25 -2.50
C GLN A 30 -11.73 12.82 -1.19
N ALA A 31 -12.97 13.34 -1.22
CA ALA A 31 -13.64 13.82 -0.01
C ALA A 31 -13.84 12.69 1.03
N SER A 32 -14.20 11.49 0.58
CA SER A 32 -14.29 10.31 1.47
C SER A 32 -12.92 9.95 2.06
N ALA A 33 -11.86 9.98 1.25
CA ALA A 33 -10.49 9.73 1.73
C ALA A 33 -10.09 10.74 2.80
N ALA A 34 -10.36 12.04 2.60
CA ALA A 34 -10.06 13.09 3.57
C ALA A 34 -10.73 12.85 4.93
N ILE A 35 -12.01 12.48 4.92
CA ILE A 35 -12.75 12.12 6.15
C ILE A 35 -12.17 10.86 6.78
N GLY A 36 -11.93 9.83 5.97
CA GLY A 36 -11.50 8.52 6.46
C GLY A 36 -10.06 8.51 6.95
N GLN A 37 -9.17 9.30 6.38
CA GLN A 37 -7.76 9.38 6.78
C GLN A 37 -7.61 9.80 8.25
N LEU A 38 -8.40 10.76 8.71
CA LEU A 38 -8.43 11.16 10.13
C LEU A 38 -8.78 9.97 11.03
N HIS A 39 -9.80 9.19 10.66
CA HIS A 39 -10.22 8.02 11.44
C HIS A 39 -9.22 6.87 11.36
N LEU A 40 -8.59 6.66 10.21
CA LEU A 40 -7.54 5.68 10.03
C LEU A 40 -6.37 5.95 10.98
N MET A 41 -5.91 7.20 11.05
CA MET A 41 -4.82 7.58 11.96
C MET A 41 -5.20 7.41 13.42
N ALA A 42 -6.42 7.80 13.82
CA ALA A 42 -6.92 7.60 15.19
C ALA A 42 -6.96 6.10 15.57
N LEU A 43 -7.30 5.21 14.66
CA LEU A 43 -7.25 3.76 14.88
C LEU A 43 -5.83 3.26 15.11
N TYR A 44 -4.88 3.68 14.28
CA TYR A 44 -3.46 3.33 14.45
C TYR A 44 -2.90 3.87 15.76
N GLU A 45 -3.14 5.15 16.06
CA GLU A 45 -2.68 5.76 17.30
C GLU A 45 -3.23 5.01 18.53
N LYS A 46 -4.53 4.75 18.55
CA LYS A 46 -5.16 3.98 19.64
C LYS A 46 -4.58 2.56 19.77
N ALA A 47 -4.31 1.89 18.67
CA ALA A 47 -3.76 0.54 18.67
C ALA A 47 -2.31 0.52 19.16
N MET A 48 -1.46 1.42 18.64
CA MET A 48 -0.03 1.46 18.94
C MET A 48 0.27 2.00 20.34
N ASN A 49 -0.52 2.96 20.84
CA ASN A 49 -0.39 3.47 22.20
C ASN A 49 -0.54 2.40 23.28
N LYS A 50 -1.30 1.33 23.03
CA LYS A 50 -1.41 0.18 23.96
C LYS A 50 -0.06 -0.51 24.22
N PHE A 51 0.85 -0.40 23.28
CA PHE A 51 2.20 -0.98 23.33
C PHE A 51 3.29 0.07 23.58
N GLY A 52 2.89 1.32 23.85
CA GLY A 52 3.83 2.42 24.10
C GLY A 52 4.48 3.00 22.85
N TYR A 53 4.02 2.63 21.65
CA TYR A 53 4.56 3.18 20.41
C TYR A 53 3.88 4.48 19.99
N LYS A 54 4.68 5.44 19.53
CA LYS A 54 4.21 6.67 18.89
C LYS A 54 4.09 6.43 17.38
N VAL A 55 3.12 7.07 16.75
CA VAL A 55 2.91 7.02 15.30
C VAL A 55 2.97 8.41 14.68
N ALA A 56 3.32 8.49 13.41
CA ALA A 56 3.28 9.72 12.63
C ALA A 56 2.64 9.45 11.28
N GLN A 57 1.72 10.33 10.85
CA GLN A 57 1.14 10.27 9.51
C GLN A 57 2.12 10.80 8.48
N ILE A 58 2.27 10.08 7.38
CA ILE A 58 2.96 10.52 6.16
C ILE A 58 2.01 10.27 4.98
N LEU A 59 1.73 11.33 4.22
CA LEU A 59 0.96 11.22 2.97
C LEU A 59 1.90 11.50 1.80
N LEU A 60 1.94 10.59 0.85
CA LEU A 60 2.80 10.67 -0.32
C LEU A 60 2.03 10.29 -1.58
N THR A 61 2.42 10.86 -2.70
CA THR A 61 2.00 10.40 -4.02
C THR A 61 3.17 9.72 -4.74
N ARG A 62 2.88 8.91 -5.74
CA ARG A 62 3.93 8.30 -6.59
C ARG A 62 4.73 9.37 -7.35
N SER A 63 4.05 10.42 -7.81
CA SER A 63 4.69 11.54 -8.51
C SER A 63 5.70 12.26 -7.62
N GLU A 64 5.39 12.44 -6.34
CA GLU A 64 6.33 13.00 -5.36
C GLU A 64 7.55 12.10 -5.16
N LEU A 65 7.37 10.80 -5.08
CA LEU A 65 8.49 9.85 -4.99
C LEU A 65 9.27 9.72 -6.32
N GLY A 66 8.70 10.09 -7.45
CA GLY A 66 9.39 10.24 -8.73
C GLY A 66 10.22 11.52 -8.85
N SER A 67 9.94 12.54 -8.04
CA SER A 67 10.67 13.81 -8.03
C SER A 67 11.88 13.75 -7.11
N ARG A 68 13.08 14.07 -7.62
CA ARG A 68 14.33 14.01 -6.85
C ARG A 68 14.28 14.78 -5.53
N ASN A 69 13.70 15.97 -5.51
CA ASN A 69 13.66 16.82 -4.31
C ASN A 69 12.66 16.27 -3.29
N SER A 70 11.45 15.91 -3.72
CA SER A 70 10.42 15.35 -2.85
C SER A 70 10.84 13.98 -2.32
N TYR A 71 11.44 13.11 -3.15
CA TYR A 71 12.02 11.84 -2.74
C TYR A 71 13.06 12.00 -1.62
N LYS A 72 14.01 12.93 -1.78
CA LYS A 72 15.02 13.19 -0.77
C LYS A 72 14.40 13.68 0.54
N SER A 73 13.43 14.59 0.47
CA SER A 73 12.73 15.12 1.65
C SER A 73 11.95 14.01 2.36
N ALA A 74 11.16 13.22 1.63
CA ALA A 74 10.41 12.10 2.19
C ALA A 74 11.33 11.07 2.86
N SER A 75 12.41 10.66 2.17
CA SER A 75 13.42 9.73 2.72
C SER A 75 14.03 10.24 4.02
N GLN A 76 14.45 11.51 4.05
CA GLN A 76 15.05 12.12 5.25
C GLN A 76 14.04 12.20 6.41
N THR A 77 12.79 12.58 6.14
CA THR A 77 11.73 12.65 7.15
C THR A 77 11.43 11.28 7.73
N LEU A 78 11.26 10.27 6.88
CA LEU A 78 11.02 8.89 7.31
C LEU A 78 12.16 8.36 8.18
N LYS A 79 13.41 8.56 7.77
CA LYS A 79 14.60 8.18 8.55
C LYS A 79 14.64 8.89 9.90
N LYS A 80 14.30 10.18 9.93
CA LYS A 80 14.27 10.96 11.18
C LYS A 80 13.21 10.46 12.16
N LEU A 81 12.01 10.12 11.68
CA LEU A 81 10.96 9.53 12.52
C LEU A 81 11.41 8.18 13.12
N ILE A 82 12.07 7.35 12.31
CA ILE A 82 12.64 6.07 12.76
C ILE A 82 13.73 6.27 13.82
N GLU A 83 14.57 7.31 13.67
CA GLU A 83 15.57 7.69 14.68
C GLU A 83 14.93 8.09 16.02
N TRP A 84 13.77 8.73 15.97
CA TRP A 84 13.00 9.14 17.15
C TRP A 84 12.15 8.01 17.77
N ASP A 85 12.28 6.78 17.26
CA ASP A 85 11.46 5.62 17.64
C ASP A 85 9.95 5.85 17.45
N VAL A 86 9.60 6.64 16.43
CA VAL A 86 8.23 6.86 15.98
C VAL A 86 7.98 5.96 14.77
N ILE A 87 6.84 5.27 14.74
CA ILE A 87 6.41 4.42 13.61
C ILE A 87 5.72 5.30 12.57
N PRO A 88 6.30 5.51 11.37
CA PRO A 88 5.61 6.20 10.28
C PRO A 88 4.47 5.33 9.75
N ILE A 89 3.29 5.92 9.61
CA ILE A 89 2.14 5.33 8.91
C ILE A 89 1.99 6.08 7.60
N VAL A 90 2.39 5.44 6.53
CA VAL A 90 2.36 6.01 5.17
C VAL A 90 1.06 5.61 4.49
N ASN A 91 0.42 6.55 3.83
CA ASN A 91 -0.70 6.31 2.92
C ASN A 91 -0.56 7.19 1.69
N GLU A 92 -1.28 6.85 0.62
CA GLU A 92 -1.38 7.73 -0.54
C GLU A 92 -2.09 9.03 -0.17
N ASN A 93 -1.64 10.15 -0.75
CA ASN A 93 -2.34 11.41 -0.68
C ASN A 93 -3.45 11.43 -1.75
N ASP A 94 -4.57 10.79 -1.42
CA ASP A 94 -5.71 10.63 -2.32
C ASP A 94 -6.27 11.97 -2.87
N ILE A 95 -6.00 13.10 -2.21
CA ILE A 95 -6.53 14.41 -2.64
C ILE A 95 -5.73 14.97 -3.81
N THR A 96 -4.43 14.70 -3.87
CA THR A 96 -3.51 15.25 -4.86
C THR A 96 -3.00 14.20 -5.85
N SER A 97 -3.45 12.95 -5.73
CA SER A 97 -3.10 11.90 -6.68
C SER A 97 -3.73 12.16 -8.04
N ASP A 98 -2.94 12.00 -9.12
CA ASP A 98 -3.39 12.20 -10.50
C ASP A 98 -4.52 11.23 -10.86
N GLU A 99 -5.54 11.72 -11.57
CA GLU A 99 -6.74 10.97 -11.98
C GLU A 99 -6.42 9.73 -12.83
N GLU A 100 -5.30 9.74 -13.55
CA GLU A 100 -4.87 8.64 -14.41
C GLU A 100 -4.29 7.45 -13.65
N LEU A 101 -3.85 7.66 -12.40
CA LEU A 101 -3.31 6.61 -11.55
C LEU A 101 -4.47 5.96 -10.79
N LYS A 102 -4.66 4.68 -10.97
CA LYS A 102 -5.70 3.91 -10.27
C LYS A 102 -5.57 4.10 -8.76
N TYR A 103 -6.62 4.65 -8.15
CA TYR A 103 -6.74 4.78 -6.70
C TYR A 103 -6.40 3.47 -5.97
N GLY A 104 -5.52 3.57 -4.97
CA GLY A 104 -5.35 2.51 -3.98
C GLY A 104 -4.30 1.45 -4.28
N ASP A 105 -3.29 1.72 -5.13
CA ASP A 105 -2.14 0.82 -5.27
C ASP A 105 -1.05 1.16 -4.25
N ASN A 106 -1.35 0.92 -2.98
CA ASN A 106 -0.37 1.08 -1.91
C ASN A 106 0.69 -0.04 -1.90
N ASP A 107 0.52 -1.10 -2.69
CA ASP A 107 1.58 -2.10 -2.89
C ASP A 107 2.79 -1.44 -3.58
N THR A 108 2.57 -0.74 -4.70
CA THR A 108 3.64 0.01 -5.38
C THR A 108 4.20 1.13 -4.50
N LEU A 109 3.34 1.88 -3.78
CA LEU A 109 3.80 2.90 -2.84
C LEU A 109 4.71 2.29 -1.76
N SER A 110 4.36 1.10 -1.24
CA SER A 110 5.17 0.41 -0.22
C SER A 110 6.56 0.03 -0.73
N ALA A 111 6.67 -0.41 -1.97
CA ALA A 111 7.95 -0.71 -2.61
C ALA A 111 8.82 0.54 -2.81
N LEU A 112 8.21 1.64 -3.28
CA LEU A 112 8.92 2.92 -3.42
C LEU A 112 9.40 3.47 -2.07
N VAL A 113 8.59 3.35 -1.03
CA VAL A 113 8.99 3.71 0.35
C VAL A 113 10.12 2.81 0.84
N ALA A 114 10.04 1.49 0.64
CA ALA A 114 11.10 0.56 1.01
C ALA A 114 12.44 0.92 0.35
N THR A 115 12.41 1.24 -0.95
CA THR A 115 13.57 1.73 -1.69
C THR A 115 14.10 3.05 -1.12
N ALA A 116 13.21 4.02 -0.84
CA ALA A 116 13.60 5.35 -0.36
C ALA A 116 14.34 5.34 0.98
N ILE A 117 14.05 4.36 1.84
CA ILE A 117 14.71 4.22 3.14
C ILE A 117 15.82 3.16 3.15
N SER A 118 16.03 2.45 2.05
CA SER A 118 16.91 1.28 1.94
C SER A 118 16.51 0.20 2.97
N ALA A 119 15.26 -0.23 2.91
CA ALA A 119 14.72 -1.23 3.83
C ALA A 119 15.38 -2.61 3.61
N ASP A 120 15.65 -3.33 4.68
CA ASP A 120 16.18 -4.69 4.61
C ASP A 120 15.15 -5.69 4.08
N GLN A 121 13.86 -5.40 4.27
CA GLN A 121 12.77 -6.28 3.88
C GLN A 121 11.47 -5.51 3.62
N LEU A 122 10.73 -5.90 2.58
CA LEU A 122 9.35 -5.51 2.34
C LEU A 122 8.43 -6.70 2.60
N ILE A 123 7.41 -6.51 3.44
CA ILE A 123 6.38 -7.51 3.74
C ILE A 123 5.04 -7.01 3.22
N LEU A 124 4.47 -7.70 2.24
CA LEU A 124 3.15 -7.41 1.70
C LEU A 124 2.11 -8.31 2.38
N LEU A 125 1.25 -7.72 3.20
CA LEU A 125 0.16 -8.45 3.86
C LEU A 125 -0.97 -8.67 2.86
N THR A 126 -1.47 -9.90 2.79
CA THR A 126 -2.52 -10.31 1.85
C THR A 126 -3.41 -11.37 2.50
N ASP A 127 -4.64 -11.48 2.03
CA ASP A 127 -5.61 -12.53 2.39
C ASP A 127 -5.44 -13.81 1.57
N ILE A 128 -4.52 -13.81 0.60
CA ILE A 128 -4.15 -14.99 -0.19
C ILE A 128 -2.99 -15.69 0.51
N ASP A 129 -3.14 -16.99 0.76
CA ASP A 129 -2.17 -17.79 1.51
C ASP A 129 -0.84 -18.01 0.77
N HIS A 130 -0.89 -18.11 -0.58
CA HIS A 130 0.29 -18.33 -1.41
C HIS A 130 0.16 -17.64 -2.77
N LEU A 131 1.29 -17.39 -3.41
CA LEU A 131 1.31 -17.21 -4.85
C LEU A 131 1.18 -18.58 -5.50
N TYR A 132 0.36 -18.68 -6.56
CA TYR A 132 0.11 -19.93 -7.28
C TYR A 132 0.61 -19.87 -8.72
N SER A 133 0.92 -21.04 -9.28
CA SER A 133 1.33 -21.18 -10.70
C SER A 133 0.24 -20.80 -11.70
N SER A 134 -1.02 -20.81 -11.28
CA SER A 134 -2.22 -20.37 -11.99
C SER A 134 -3.34 -20.15 -10.96
N ASP A 135 -4.49 -19.59 -11.38
CA ASP A 135 -5.62 -19.36 -10.49
C ASP A 135 -6.16 -20.69 -9.91
N PRO A 136 -6.06 -20.94 -8.60
CA PRO A 136 -6.53 -22.18 -7.98
C PRO A 136 -8.06 -22.35 -8.02
N LYS A 137 -8.81 -21.27 -8.25
CA LYS A 137 -10.28 -21.34 -8.39
C LYS A 137 -10.70 -21.90 -9.75
N THR A 138 -9.90 -21.66 -10.77
CA THR A 138 -10.18 -22.08 -12.16
C THR A 138 -9.37 -23.30 -12.58
N ASN A 139 -8.21 -23.52 -11.96
CA ASN A 139 -7.31 -24.62 -12.28
C ASN A 139 -6.96 -25.45 -11.03
N SER A 140 -7.57 -26.62 -10.90
CA SER A 140 -7.30 -27.56 -9.78
C SER A 140 -5.88 -28.12 -9.73
N LYS A 141 -5.07 -27.90 -10.78
CA LYS A 141 -3.63 -28.28 -10.85
C LYS A 141 -2.71 -27.14 -10.44
N ALA A 142 -3.23 -25.98 -10.02
CA ALA A 142 -2.45 -24.87 -9.51
C ALA A 142 -1.60 -25.31 -8.32
N LYS A 143 -0.31 -24.97 -8.36
CA LYS A 143 0.65 -25.31 -7.29
C LYS A 143 1.08 -24.05 -6.55
N PRO A 144 1.17 -24.08 -5.22
CA PRO A 144 1.71 -22.96 -4.47
C PRO A 144 3.19 -22.76 -4.79
N ILE A 145 3.60 -21.50 -4.93
CA ILE A 145 4.99 -21.07 -5.16
C ILE A 145 5.50 -20.47 -3.86
N LYS A 146 6.52 -21.10 -3.29
CA LYS A 146 7.10 -20.66 -2.00
C LYS A 146 8.18 -19.60 -2.19
N ASP A 147 9.02 -19.76 -3.18
CA ASP A 147 10.18 -18.92 -3.42
C ASP A 147 10.28 -18.59 -4.91
N ILE A 148 10.62 -17.34 -5.21
CA ILE A 148 10.92 -16.86 -6.54
C ILE A 148 12.28 -16.19 -6.47
N ASN A 149 13.28 -16.81 -7.10
CA ASN A 149 14.65 -16.33 -7.06
C ASN A 149 15.01 -15.48 -8.29
N ASN A 150 14.11 -15.38 -9.27
CA ASN A 150 14.37 -14.67 -10.52
C ASN A 150 13.09 -13.95 -10.99
N SER A 151 13.20 -12.65 -11.27
CA SER A 151 12.10 -11.83 -11.79
C SER A 151 11.55 -12.34 -13.12
N LYS A 152 12.35 -13.07 -13.93
CA LYS A 152 11.90 -13.69 -15.18
C LYS A 152 10.88 -14.81 -14.95
N GLU A 153 10.94 -15.50 -13.83
CA GLU A 153 9.97 -16.54 -13.48
C GLU A 153 8.55 -15.97 -13.28
N LEU A 154 8.46 -14.73 -12.81
CA LEU A 154 7.18 -14.05 -12.64
C LEU A 154 6.43 -13.79 -13.95
N ASN A 155 7.14 -13.62 -15.05
CA ASN A 155 6.54 -13.30 -16.36
C ASN A 155 5.79 -14.49 -16.99
N ASN A 156 6.05 -15.71 -16.52
CA ASN A 156 5.47 -16.94 -17.04
C ASN A 156 4.26 -17.42 -16.22
N LEU A 157 3.87 -16.68 -15.20
CA LEU A 157 2.77 -17.07 -14.31
C LEU A 157 1.45 -16.53 -14.82
N GLU A 158 0.45 -17.40 -14.93
CA GLU A 158 -0.95 -17.01 -15.06
C GLU A 158 -1.44 -16.48 -13.71
N LEU A 159 -1.73 -15.19 -13.66
CA LEU A 159 -2.11 -14.51 -12.43
C LEU A 159 -3.62 -14.41 -12.27
N ALA A 160 -4.11 -14.74 -11.09
CA ALA A 160 -5.49 -14.50 -10.72
C ALA A 160 -5.80 -12.99 -10.69
N ASN A 161 -6.78 -12.56 -11.47
CA ASN A 161 -7.27 -11.18 -11.47
C ASN A 161 -8.34 -11.03 -10.39
N GLU A 162 -7.94 -10.98 -9.13
CA GLU A 162 -8.87 -10.67 -8.04
C GLU A 162 -8.92 -9.15 -7.82
N GLN A 163 -10.07 -8.56 -8.16
CA GLN A 163 -10.43 -7.21 -7.73
C GLN A 163 -11.47 -7.32 -6.63
N THR A 164 -11.12 -6.92 -5.43
CA THR A 164 -12.12 -6.76 -4.38
C THR A 164 -12.97 -5.51 -4.65
N SER A 165 -14.25 -5.52 -4.30
CA SER A 165 -15.18 -4.39 -4.52
C SER A 165 -14.77 -3.10 -3.79
N TRP A 166 -13.83 -3.18 -2.84
CA TRP A 166 -13.39 -2.07 -1.99
C TRP A 166 -11.90 -1.73 -2.13
N GLY A 167 -11.14 -2.48 -2.92
CA GLY A 167 -9.72 -2.26 -3.14
C GLY A 167 -9.31 -2.51 -4.59
N THR A 168 -8.25 -1.86 -5.03
CA THR A 168 -7.67 -2.01 -6.36
C THR A 168 -6.41 -2.89 -6.36
N GLY A 169 -5.97 -3.32 -5.15
CA GLY A 169 -4.82 -4.20 -4.98
C GLY A 169 -5.15 -5.63 -5.40
N GLY A 170 -4.34 -6.20 -6.29
CA GLY A 170 -4.41 -7.56 -6.75
C GLY A 170 -3.03 -8.22 -6.77
N ILE A 171 -2.94 -9.48 -7.20
CA ILE A 171 -1.65 -10.18 -7.32
C ILE A 171 -0.69 -9.41 -8.24
N LYS A 172 -1.18 -8.78 -9.31
CA LYS A 172 -0.36 -7.96 -10.21
C LYS A 172 0.36 -6.80 -9.50
N THR A 173 -0.36 -6.06 -8.65
CA THR A 173 0.23 -4.93 -7.92
C THR A 173 1.29 -5.40 -6.93
N LYS A 174 1.06 -6.53 -6.26
CA LYS A 174 2.03 -7.15 -5.34
C LYS A 174 3.29 -7.63 -6.07
N LEU A 175 3.14 -8.20 -7.25
CA LEU A 175 4.29 -8.62 -8.06
C LEU A 175 5.09 -7.42 -8.60
N THR A 176 4.41 -6.36 -9.02
CA THR A 176 5.06 -5.11 -9.41
C THR A 176 5.83 -4.51 -8.22
N ALA A 177 5.22 -4.49 -7.03
CA ALA A 177 5.87 -4.02 -5.81
C ALA A 177 7.09 -4.88 -5.45
N ALA A 178 6.98 -6.20 -5.55
CA ALA A 178 8.10 -7.10 -5.30
C ALA A 178 9.26 -6.86 -6.28
N LYS A 179 8.97 -6.66 -7.57
CA LYS A 179 9.99 -6.29 -8.57
C LYS A 179 10.71 -5.00 -8.19
N ILE A 180 9.96 -3.93 -7.93
CA ILE A 180 10.54 -2.63 -7.57
C ILE A 180 11.46 -2.78 -6.34
N ALA A 181 11.00 -3.48 -5.30
CA ALA A 181 11.76 -3.63 -4.06
C ALA A 181 13.01 -4.51 -4.21
N THR A 182 13.06 -5.44 -5.17
CA THR A 182 14.19 -6.36 -5.35
C THR A 182 15.19 -5.90 -6.41
N GLU A 183 14.81 -4.99 -7.32
CA GLU A 183 15.66 -4.46 -8.39
C GLU A 183 16.31 -3.12 -8.01
N SER A 184 16.05 -2.60 -6.80
CA SER A 184 16.52 -1.29 -6.27
C SER A 184 17.77 -1.43 -5.33
#